data_0b29cf9a57a99b52d8fe45ef27614c21
#
_entry.id   0b29cf9a57a99b52d8fe45ef27614c21
#
_cell.length_a   1.000
_cell.length_b   1.000
_cell.length_c   1.000
_cell.angle_alpha   90.00
_cell.angle_beta   90.00
_cell.angle_gamma   90.00
#
_symmetry.space_group_name_H-M   'P 1'
#
loop_
_entity.id
_entity.type
_entity.pdbx_description
1 polymer ?
#
loop_
_entity_poly.entity_id
_entity_poly.type
_entity_poly.pdbx_seq_one_letter_code
_entity_poly.pdbx_strand_id
1 'polypeptide(L)'
;MYKLMIIIYLKLFYYSIYVIILMCCERKSIMELKNIKGTYDYLPKEQILRNEIINKLSNVFERYGYLPIETSILCYYDLLASKYAGGAEILKEVYKLEDQGNRKLGLRYDLTVPFAKVISMNKDISLPFKRYEIGKVYRDGPVKLGRNREFYQCDVDVCGIPGRMIEAEFMLMATTGYKELGIDTVIEWNNRKLLSGLISECGILESDVSRVILSVDKLAKIGESGVREEIKELNINNDSLDKLFSYFKLDIKELSLNFENTNNSLLKEGLEEVLELNNYLEKLNLTNCVFTPYLARGLEIYTGVIWEVFDKEKRLTSSIGAGGRYDKIITNFINDGNSYPAIGMTFGLAPIYEILNMNKEKEVSLYDLLIIPMNTNIETLSLAEKLRSNNIKVLIEMKKKLNKSLDWANRNNIPYVIVIGENEIKENKANIKNMKTGENILVNLDNIDEIIRVIK
;
A
#
# COMPACT_ATOMS: atom_id res chain seq x y z
N MET A 1 -12.19 -21.47 -78.62
CA MET A 1 -12.59 -20.28 -77.83
C MET A 1 -13.43 -20.64 -76.61
N TYR A 2 -14.47 -21.46 -76.69
CA TYR A 2 -15.36 -21.86 -75.59
C TYR A 2 -14.67 -22.57 -74.43
N LYS A 3 -13.74 -23.51 -74.70
CA LYS A 3 -13.01 -24.22 -73.63
C LYS A 3 -12.10 -23.28 -72.75
N LEU A 4 -11.53 -22.24 -73.37
CA LEU A 4 -10.66 -21.28 -72.62
C LEU A 4 -11.48 -20.36 -71.70
N MET A 5 -12.70 -19.96 -72.17
CA MET A 5 -13.63 -19.19 -71.37
C MET A 5 -14.10 -19.94 -70.07
N ILE A 6 -14.43 -21.25 -70.28
CA ILE A 6 -14.86 -22.09 -69.13
C ILE A 6 -13.73 -22.23 -68.07
N ILE A 7 -12.49 -22.40 -68.54
CA ILE A 7 -11.34 -22.51 -67.62
C ILE A 7 -11.10 -21.20 -66.89
N ILE A 8 -11.25 -20.04 -67.49
CA ILE A 8 -11.11 -18.72 -66.84
C ILE A 8 -12.26 -18.51 -65.86
N TYR A 9 -13.52 -18.89 -66.23
CA TYR A 9 -14.65 -18.78 -65.30
C TYR A 9 -14.51 -19.66 -64.06
N LEU A 10 -14.05 -20.89 -64.22
CA LEU A 10 -13.76 -21.78 -63.05
C LEU A 10 -12.62 -21.28 -62.20
N LYS A 11 -11.56 -20.70 -62.74
CA LYS A 11 -10.49 -20.10 -61.99
C LYS A 11 -10.95 -18.87 -61.18
N LEU A 12 -11.76 -18.00 -61.79
CA LEU A 12 -12.35 -16.83 -61.11
C LEU A 12 -13.32 -17.25 -60.00
N PHE A 13 -14.12 -18.30 -60.26
CA PHE A 13 -15.04 -18.86 -59.25
C PHE A 13 -14.29 -19.49 -58.08
N TYR A 14 -13.23 -20.26 -58.34
CA TYR A 14 -12.36 -20.81 -57.29
C TYR A 14 -11.62 -19.71 -56.50
N TYR A 15 -11.17 -18.66 -57.18
CA TYR A 15 -10.54 -17.52 -56.55
C TYR A 15 -11.52 -16.74 -55.65
N SER A 16 -12.75 -16.55 -56.09
CA SER A 16 -13.82 -15.93 -55.29
C SER A 16 -14.19 -16.76 -54.06
N ILE A 17 -14.29 -18.09 -54.22
CA ILE A 17 -14.53 -19.00 -53.09
C ILE A 17 -13.34 -18.98 -52.12
N TYR A 18 -12.11 -18.97 -52.63
CA TYR A 18 -10.91 -18.88 -51.80
C TYR A 18 -10.82 -17.56 -51.03
N VAL A 19 -11.18 -16.44 -51.63
CA VAL A 19 -11.27 -15.13 -50.98
C VAL A 19 -12.40 -15.11 -49.95
N ILE A 20 -13.55 -15.70 -50.25
CA ILE A 20 -14.67 -15.81 -49.29
C ILE A 20 -14.29 -16.72 -48.13
N ILE A 21 -13.60 -17.83 -48.35
CA ILE A 21 -13.08 -18.71 -47.30
C ILE A 21 -12.01 -17.98 -46.47
N LEU A 22 -11.11 -17.20 -47.07
CA LEU A 22 -10.15 -16.36 -46.37
C LEU A 22 -10.81 -15.25 -45.53
N MET A 23 -11.87 -14.62 -46.06
CA MET A 23 -12.65 -13.62 -45.32
C MET A 23 -13.52 -14.25 -44.21
N CYS A 24 -14.05 -15.47 -44.41
CA CYS A 24 -14.73 -16.24 -43.38
C CYS A 24 -13.77 -16.88 -42.38
N CYS A 25 -12.51 -17.09 -42.74
CA CYS A 25 -11.41 -17.46 -41.88
C CYS A 25 -10.68 -16.24 -41.27
N GLU A 26 -11.26 -15.04 -41.29
CA GLU A 26 -10.90 -14.08 -40.26
C GLU A 26 -11.10 -14.79 -38.94
N ARG A 27 -10.02 -15.37 -38.44
CA ARG A 27 -9.94 -15.82 -37.04
C ARG A 27 -10.55 -14.70 -36.24
N LYS A 28 -11.74 -14.90 -35.66
CA LYS A 28 -12.14 -14.14 -34.50
C LYS A 28 -10.89 -14.17 -33.62
N SER A 29 -10.16 -13.08 -33.58
CA SER A 29 -9.05 -12.95 -32.69
C SER A 29 -9.68 -13.17 -31.34
N ILE A 30 -9.52 -14.37 -30.77
CA ILE A 30 -9.96 -14.63 -29.41
C ILE A 30 -9.17 -13.62 -28.61
N MET A 31 -9.89 -12.63 -28.09
CA MET A 31 -9.28 -11.60 -27.25
C MET A 31 -8.58 -12.31 -26.11
N GLU A 32 -7.26 -12.20 -26.04
CA GLU A 32 -6.50 -12.76 -24.93
C GLU A 32 -6.84 -12.00 -23.67
N LEU A 33 -7.51 -12.69 -22.73
CA LEU A 33 -7.87 -12.12 -21.44
C LEU A 33 -6.63 -12.13 -20.54
N LYS A 34 -6.06 -10.96 -20.31
CA LYS A 34 -4.91 -10.79 -19.43
C LYS A 34 -4.93 -9.42 -18.76
N ASN A 35 -4.35 -9.35 -17.57
CA ASN A 35 -4.15 -8.10 -16.86
C ASN A 35 -2.99 -7.31 -17.47
N ILE A 36 -3.05 -5.98 -17.32
CA ILE A 36 -1.92 -5.12 -17.63
C ILE A 36 -0.78 -5.48 -16.66
N LYS A 37 0.46 -5.53 -17.15
CA LYS A 37 1.62 -5.80 -16.30
C LYS A 37 1.70 -4.83 -15.11
N GLY A 38 1.74 -5.37 -13.90
CA GLY A 38 1.77 -4.61 -12.65
C GLY A 38 0.38 -4.22 -12.12
N THR A 39 -0.68 -4.85 -12.66
CA THR A 39 -2.03 -4.82 -12.08
C THR A 39 -2.48 -6.24 -11.78
N TYR A 40 -3.31 -6.43 -10.75
CA TYR A 40 -3.70 -7.74 -10.26
C TYR A 40 -5.17 -7.79 -9.88
N ASP A 41 -5.82 -8.95 -10.16
CA ASP A 41 -7.10 -9.31 -9.62
C ASP A 41 -6.87 -10.15 -8.36
N TYR A 42 -7.31 -9.67 -7.22
CA TYR A 42 -7.19 -10.40 -5.96
C TYR A 42 -8.42 -11.28 -5.75
N LEU A 43 -8.21 -12.60 -5.71
CA LEU A 43 -9.28 -13.55 -5.45
C LEU A 43 -9.69 -13.55 -3.97
N PRO A 44 -10.84 -14.18 -3.59
CA PRO A 44 -11.40 -14.04 -2.24
C PRO A 44 -10.43 -14.27 -1.09
N LYS A 45 -9.59 -15.30 -1.14
CA LYS A 45 -8.61 -15.59 -0.08
C LYS A 45 -7.61 -14.44 0.11
N GLU A 46 -7.08 -13.92 -1.01
CA GLU A 46 -6.12 -12.81 -1.02
C GLU A 46 -6.78 -11.52 -0.56
N GLN A 47 -7.99 -11.24 -1.06
CA GLN A 47 -8.71 -10.02 -0.73
C GLN A 47 -9.16 -9.98 0.74
N ILE A 48 -9.48 -11.12 1.36
CA ILE A 48 -9.81 -11.18 2.79
C ILE A 48 -8.61 -10.77 3.65
N LEU A 49 -7.41 -11.29 3.36
CA LEU A 49 -6.20 -10.88 4.08
C LEU A 49 -5.94 -9.38 3.91
N ARG A 50 -6.12 -8.86 2.69
CA ARG A 50 -5.97 -7.41 2.42
C ARG A 50 -6.96 -6.58 3.22
N ASN A 51 -8.24 -7.02 3.28
CA ASN A 51 -9.27 -6.34 4.09
C ASN A 51 -8.94 -6.40 5.59
N GLU A 52 -8.39 -7.51 6.07
CA GLU A 52 -7.94 -7.63 7.47
C GLU A 52 -6.84 -6.60 7.79
N ILE A 53 -5.84 -6.47 6.92
CA ILE A 53 -4.78 -5.46 7.07
C ILE A 53 -5.38 -4.06 7.09
N ILE A 54 -6.26 -3.74 6.14
CA ILE A 54 -6.92 -2.44 6.04
C ILE A 54 -7.71 -2.14 7.32
N ASN A 55 -8.51 -3.07 7.81
CA ASN A 55 -9.33 -2.89 9.00
C ASN A 55 -8.48 -2.66 10.25
N LYS A 56 -7.39 -3.42 10.44
CA LYS A 56 -6.48 -3.24 11.56
C LYS A 56 -5.82 -1.84 11.52
N LEU A 57 -5.33 -1.43 10.36
CA LEU A 57 -4.72 -0.11 10.20
C LEU A 57 -5.74 1.03 10.42
N SER A 58 -6.94 0.94 9.84
CA SER A 58 -8.00 1.93 10.07
C SER A 58 -8.32 2.09 11.55
N ASN A 59 -8.49 0.97 12.27
CA ASN A 59 -8.74 0.99 13.71
C ASN A 59 -7.60 1.64 14.50
N VAL A 60 -6.35 1.45 14.08
CA VAL A 60 -5.21 2.16 14.68
C VAL A 60 -5.32 3.65 14.41
N PHE A 61 -5.51 4.07 13.16
CA PHE A 61 -5.60 5.48 12.78
C PHE A 61 -6.71 6.20 13.55
N GLU A 62 -7.89 5.61 13.66
CA GLU A 62 -9.03 6.17 14.40
C GLU A 62 -8.73 6.34 15.90
N ARG A 63 -8.00 5.40 16.53
CA ARG A 63 -7.55 5.54 17.94
C ARG A 63 -6.59 6.68 18.16
N TYR A 64 -5.83 7.08 17.14
CA TYR A 64 -4.95 8.26 17.15
C TYR A 64 -5.67 9.55 16.72
N GLY A 65 -7.00 9.48 16.50
CA GLY A 65 -7.84 10.62 16.17
C GLY A 65 -7.79 11.05 14.72
N TYR A 66 -7.36 10.17 13.81
CA TYR A 66 -7.40 10.41 12.37
C TYR A 66 -8.72 9.93 11.80
N LEU A 67 -9.36 10.74 10.97
CA LEU A 67 -10.65 10.46 10.38
C LEU A 67 -10.55 10.10 8.89
N PRO A 68 -11.42 9.22 8.38
CA PRO A 68 -11.39 8.79 7.00
C PRO A 68 -11.79 9.90 6.05
N ILE A 69 -11.06 10.02 4.93
CA ILE A 69 -11.48 10.79 3.76
C ILE A 69 -11.31 9.94 2.49
N GLU A 70 -11.98 10.33 1.43
CA GLU A 70 -11.77 9.78 0.09
C GLU A 70 -11.59 10.93 -0.90
N THR A 71 -10.56 10.87 -1.72
CA THR A 71 -10.26 11.85 -2.76
C THR A 71 -10.40 11.26 -4.16
N SER A 72 -10.56 12.12 -5.18
CA SER A 72 -10.73 11.71 -6.56
C SER A 72 -9.48 11.00 -7.10
N ILE A 73 -9.66 9.85 -7.75
CA ILE A 73 -8.59 9.13 -8.46
C ILE A 73 -8.17 9.93 -9.71
N LEU A 74 -9.14 10.45 -10.44
CA LEU A 74 -8.93 11.24 -11.64
C LEU A 74 -8.71 12.71 -11.27
N CYS A 75 -7.57 13.25 -11.68
CA CYS A 75 -7.15 14.61 -11.37
C CYS A 75 -6.77 15.37 -12.63
N TYR A 76 -6.79 16.70 -12.60
CA TYR A 76 -6.12 17.49 -13.62
C TYR A 76 -4.61 17.18 -13.60
N TYR A 77 -4.02 17.02 -14.79
CA TYR A 77 -2.60 16.70 -14.90
C TYR A 77 -1.72 17.78 -14.27
N ASP A 78 -2.07 19.05 -14.46
CA ASP A 78 -1.31 20.18 -13.91
C ASP A 78 -1.29 20.18 -12.38
N LEU A 79 -2.35 19.69 -11.72
CA LEU A 79 -2.35 19.51 -10.27
C LEU A 79 -1.32 18.47 -9.84
N LEU A 80 -1.27 17.33 -10.52
CA LEU A 80 -0.31 16.27 -10.21
C LEU A 80 1.13 16.69 -10.52
N ALA A 81 1.32 17.50 -11.56
CA ALA A 81 2.61 18.02 -11.97
C ALA A 81 3.14 19.12 -11.04
N SER A 82 2.27 19.88 -10.38
CA SER A 82 2.65 21.04 -9.56
C SER A 82 3.53 20.67 -8.35
N LYS A 83 3.33 19.51 -7.76
CA LYS A 83 4.14 18.99 -6.64
C LYS A 83 5.61 18.81 -7.01
N TYR A 84 5.89 18.56 -8.27
CA TYR A 84 7.19 18.11 -8.76
C TYR A 84 7.78 19.06 -9.79
N ALA A 85 7.48 20.34 -9.67
CA ALA A 85 7.92 21.39 -10.62
C ALA A 85 9.45 21.47 -10.84
N GLY A 86 10.25 20.66 -10.14
CA GLY A 86 11.68 20.50 -10.36
C GLY A 86 12.16 19.07 -10.61
N GLY A 87 11.27 18.04 -10.58
CA GLY A 87 11.66 16.63 -10.66
C GLY A 87 11.09 15.91 -11.89
N ALA A 88 11.85 15.85 -13.00
CA ALA A 88 11.37 15.29 -14.26
C ALA A 88 11.08 13.78 -14.25
N GLU A 89 11.65 12.99 -13.32
CA GLU A 89 11.51 11.53 -13.32
C GLU A 89 10.12 11.08 -12.87
N ILE A 90 9.56 11.71 -11.83
CA ILE A 90 8.25 11.34 -11.28
C ILE A 90 7.14 11.66 -12.27
N LEU A 91 7.25 12.78 -13.00
CA LEU A 91 6.28 13.15 -14.02
C LEU A 91 6.21 12.16 -15.19
N LYS A 92 7.26 11.36 -15.41
CA LYS A 92 7.27 10.28 -16.39
C LYS A 92 6.44 9.09 -15.96
N GLU A 93 6.25 8.88 -14.66
CA GLU A 93 5.47 7.76 -14.12
C GLU A 93 3.98 8.10 -13.90
N VAL A 94 3.50 9.32 -14.20
CA VAL A 94 2.09 9.68 -14.11
C VAL A 94 1.34 9.18 -15.34
N TYR A 95 0.29 8.38 -15.14
CA TYR A 95 -0.65 8.01 -16.23
C TYR A 95 -1.38 9.25 -16.72
N LYS A 96 -1.17 9.59 -18.00
CA LYS A 96 -1.79 10.74 -18.67
C LYS A 96 -3.02 10.29 -19.44
N LEU A 97 -4.09 11.05 -19.31
CA LEU A 97 -5.37 10.80 -19.93
C LEU A 97 -5.88 12.10 -20.59
N GLU A 98 -6.77 11.93 -21.54
CA GLU A 98 -7.52 13.03 -22.14
C GLU A 98 -9.00 12.64 -22.17
N ASP A 99 -9.88 13.53 -21.75
CA ASP A 99 -11.30 13.30 -21.78
C ASP A 99 -11.94 13.80 -23.09
N GLN A 100 -13.25 13.56 -23.26
CA GLN A 100 -13.98 13.99 -24.45
C GLN A 100 -13.99 15.53 -24.65
N GLY A 101 -13.68 16.30 -23.61
CA GLY A 101 -13.54 17.76 -23.63
C GLY A 101 -12.11 18.25 -23.88
N ASN A 102 -11.18 17.36 -24.29
CA ASN A 102 -9.76 17.61 -24.52
C ASN A 102 -9.04 18.18 -23.27
N ARG A 103 -9.53 17.82 -22.06
CA ARG A 103 -8.88 18.21 -20.83
C ARG A 103 -7.76 17.22 -20.49
N LYS A 104 -6.58 17.75 -20.15
CA LYS A 104 -5.44 16.94 -19.72
C LYS A 104 -5.66 16.46 -18.29
N LEU A 105 -5.81 15.18 -18.13
CA LEU A 105 -6.06 14.50 -16.87
C LEU A 105 -4.93 13.53 -16.54
N GLY A 106 -4.92 13.02 -15.32
CA GLY A 106 -4.03 11.95 -14.89
C GLY A 106 -4.65 11.15 -13.77
N LEU A 107 -4.16 9.92 -13.58
CA LEU A 107 -4.47 9.14 -12.40
C LEU A 107 -3.57 9.60 -11.25
N ARG A 108 -4.14 9.72 -10.05
CA ARG A 108 -3.38 10.11 -8.85
C ARG A 108 -2.21 9.15 -8.62
N TYR A 109 -1.06 9.73 -8.42
CA TYR A 109 0.19 9.03 -8.21
C TYR A 109 0.43 8.67 -6.73
N ASP A 110 -0.12 9.51 -5.84
CA ASP A 110 -0.11 9.38 -4.38
C ASP A 110 -1.41 9.95 -3.80
N LEU A 111 -1.54 9.92 -2.47
CA LEU A 111 -2.67 10.50 -1.76
C LEU A 111 -2.34 11.87 -1.11
N THR A 112 -1.08 12.32 -1.18
CA THR A 112 -0.62 13.58 -0.58
C THR A 112 -1.05 14.80 -1.40
N VAL A 113 -0.91 14.74 -2.74
CA VAL A 113 -1.35 15.86 -3.62
C VAL A 113 -2.87 16.03 -3.57
N PRO A 114 -3.68 14.96 -3.66
CA PRO A 114 -5.12 15.07 -3.44
C PRO A 114 -5.50 15.64 -2.08
N PHE A 115 -4.80 15.24 -1.00
CA PHE A 115 -5.01 15.81 0.33
C PHE A 115 -4.71 17.32 0.36
N ALA A 116 -3.58 17.74 -0.17
CA ALA A 116 -3.23 19.17 -0.26
C ALA A 116 -4.29 19.97 -1.03
N LYS A 117 -4.83 19.40 -2.12
CA LYS A 117 -5.98 19.99 -2.84
C LYS A 117 -7.19 20.14 -1.94
N VAL A 118 -7.55 19.11 -1.16
CA VAL A 118 -8.73 19.15 -0.26
C VAL A 118 -8.60 20.30 0.73
N ILE A 119 -7.46 20.42 1.41
CA ILE A 119 -7.21 21.53 2.36
C ILE A 119 -7.31 22.88 1.66
N SER A 120 -6.71 23.02 0.49
CA SER A 120 -6.64 24.29 -0.23
C SER A 120 -8.01 24.73 -0.77
N MET A 121 -8.88 23.80 -1.14
CA MET A 121 -10.21 24.09 -1.69
C MET A 121 -11.27 24.33 -0.61
N ASN A 122 -11.07 23.85 0.62
CA ASN A 122 -12.06 23.91 1.68
C ASN A 122 -11.56 24.79 2.83
N LYS A 123 -11.72 26.10 2.69
CA LYS A 123 -11.21 27.09 3.64
C LYS A 123 -11.84 27.01 5.04
N ASP A 124 -12.99 26.36 5.17
CA ASP A 124 -13.72 26.18 6.43
C ASP A 124 -13.21 24.97 7.25
N ILE A 125 -12.24 24.22 6.73
CA ILE A 125 -11.63 23.11 7.47
C ILE A 125 -10.88 23.67 8.68
N SER A 126 -11.31 23.25 9.88
CA SER A 126 -10.60 23.59 11.11
C SER A 126 -9.26 22.90 11.19
N LEU A 127 -8.20 23.64 11.51
CA LEU A 127 -6.88 23.10 11.79
C LEU A 127 -6.67 22.93 13.31
N PRO A 128 -5.94 21.91 13.77
CA PRO A 128 -5.27 20.88 12.95
C PRO A 128 -6.26 19.89 12.35
N PHE A 129 -6.02 19.50 11.10
CA PHE A 129 -6.84 18.53 10.41
C PHE A 129 -6.08 17.21 10.25
N LYS A 130 -6.54 16.17 10.97
CA LYS A 130 -6.00 14.81 10.97
C LYS A 130 -6.87 13.91 10.09
N ARG A 131 -6.28 13.31 9.05
CA ARG A 131 -6.99 12.41 8.13
C ARG A 131 -6.26 11.09 7.90
N TYR A 132 -6.97 10.04 7.54
CA TYR A 132 -6.40 8.93 6.80
C TYR A 132 -7.15 8.67 5.49
N GLU A 133 -6.46 8.13 4.51
CA GLU A 133 -7.05 7.65 3.27
C GLU A 133 -6.40 6.33 2.86
N ILE A 134 -7.23 5.32 2.59
CA ILE A 134 -6.79 4.03 2.08
C ILE A 134 -7.34 3.88 0.67
N GLY A 135 -6.48 4.04 -0.32
CA GLY A 135 -6.92 4.14 -1.71
C GLY A 135 -5.90 3.67 -2.74
N LYS A 136 -6.39 3.39 -3.93
CA LYS A 136 -5.55 3.03 -5.07
C LYS A 136 -4.81 4.25 -5.60
N VAL A 137 -3.54 4.03 -5.93
CA VAL A 137 -2.68 4.97 -6.64
C VAL A 137 -2.02 4.28 -7.83
N TYR A 138 -1.54 5.06 -8.79
CA TYR A 138 -1.14 4.58 -10.10
C TYR A 138 0.21 5.14 -10.52
N ARG A 139 1.13 4.26 -10.96
CA ARG A 139 2.47 4.66 -11.40
C ARG A 139 2.87 3.87 -12.63
N ASP A 140 3.10 4.54 -13.75
CA ASP A 140 3.61 3.93 -14.98
C ASP A 140 5.13 3.73 -14.91
N GLY A 141 5.56 3.00 -13.91
CA GLY A 141 6.96 2.71 -13.63
C GLY A 141 7.34 1.24 -13.85
N PRO A 142 8.62 0.90 -13.63
CA PRO A 142 9.09 -0.47 -13.71
C PRO A 142 8.48 -1.33 -12.61
N VAL A 143 8.00 -2.52 -13.00
CA VAL A 143 7.39 -3.50 -12.09
C VAL A 143 8.48 -4.37 -11.47
N LYS A 144 8.48 -4.46 -10.12
CA LYS A 144 9.35 -5.33 -9.31
C LYS A 144 8.54 -5.94 -8.18
N LEU A 145 9.09 -6.90 -7.45
CA LEU A 145 8.47 -7.43 -6.24
C LEU A 145 8.13 -6.29 -5.27
N GLY A 146 6.86 -6.21 -4.86
CA GLY A 146 6.35 -5.11 -4.01
C GLY A 146 6.19 -3.74 -4.69
N ARG A 147 6.49 -3.62 -6.01
CA ARG A 147 6.30 -2.39 -6.79
C ARG A 147 5.43 -2.65 -8.01
N ASN A 148 4.17 -2.29 -7.89
CA ASN A 148 3.12 -2.45 -8.91
C ASN A 148 2.78 -1.13 -9.59
N ARG A 149 2.05 -1.19 -10.71
CA ARG A 149 1.52 -0.02 -11.41
C ARG A 149 0.20 0.47 -10.83
N GLU A 150 -0.59 -0.43 -10.27
CA GLU A 150 -1.77 -0.15 -9.46
C GLU A 150 -1.57 -0.77 -8.08
N PHE A 151 -1.65 0.02 -7.02
CA PHE A 151 -1.48 -0.46 -5.66
C PHE A 151 -2.20 0.44 -4.65
N TYR A 152 -2.40 -0.07 -3.45
CA TYR A 152 -2.98 0.70 -2.35
C TYR A 152 -1.89 1.39 -1.54
N GLN A 153 -2.13 2.65 -1.22
CA GLN A 153 -1.50 3.35 -0.10
C GLN A 153 -2.49 3.42 1.06
N CYS A 154 -1.97 3.29 2.28
CA CYS A 154 -2.69 3.53 3.52
C CYS A 154 -2.01 4.75 4.16
N ASP A 155 -2.45 5.94 3.77
CA ASP A 155 -1.82 7.20 4.13
C ASP A 155 -2.54 7.83 5.31
N VAL A 156 -1.73 8.37 6.22
CA VAL A 156 -2.15 9.15 7.36
C VAL A 156 -1.44 10.47 7.32
N ASP A 157 -2.16 11.57 7.43
CA ASP A 157 -1.60 12.92 7.36
C ASP A 157 -2.27 13.87 8.34
N VAL A 158 -1.52 14.89 8.74
CA VAL A 158 -2.05 16.03 9.49
C VAL A 158 -1.52 17.33 8.91
N CYS A 159 -2.38 18.33 8.86
CA CYS A 159 -2.05 19.71 8.52
C CYS A 159 -2.32 20.61 9.73
N GLY A 160 -1.43 21.57 9.99
CA GLY A 160 -1.62 22.61 11.00
C GLY A 160 -0.94 22.36 12.35
N ILE A 161 -0.03 21.38 12.48
CA ILE A 161 0.72 21.13 13.71
C ILE A 161 2.21 21.40 13.46
N PRO A 162 2.77 22.47 14.03
CA PRO A 162 4.24 22.68 14.08
C PRO A 162 4.85 21.83 15.21
N GLY A 163 6.19 21.68 15.19
CA GLY A 163 6.96 21.01 16.26
C GLY A 163 7.08 19.51 16.08
N ARG A 164 7.88 18.89 16.97
CA ARG A 164 8.35 17.49 16.81
C ARG A 164 7.50 16.46 17.54
N MET A 165 6.60 16.90 18.40
CA MET A 165 5.68 15.98 19.10
C MET A 165 4.85 15.15 18.12
N ILE A 166 4.45 15.75 17.01
CA ILE A 166 3.63 15.03 16.01
C ILE A 166 4.44 13.97 15.25
N GLU A 167 5.73 14.19 14.97
CA GLU A 167 6.61 13.18 14.41
C GLU A 167 6.74 11.97 15.33
N ALA A 168 6.90 12.21 16.65
CA ALA A 168 6.91 11.14 17.64
C ALA A 168 5.59 10.38 17.69
N GLU A 169 4.43 11.06 17.58
CA GLU A 169 3.11 10.41 17.47
C GLU A 169 3.03 9.49 16.25
N PHE A 170 3.54 9.92 15.08
CA PHE A 170 3.60 9.09 13.88
C PHE A 170 4.45 7.83 14.07
N MET A 171 5.61 7.94 14.72
CA MET A 171 6.48 6.79 14.99
C MET A 171 5.86 5.82 16.00
N LEU A 172 5.13 6.32 17.01
CA LEU A 172 4.32 5.51 17.93
C LEU A 172 3.21 4.78 17.17
N MET A 173 2.48 5.50 16.33
CA MET A 173 1.39 4.94 15.54
C MET A 173 1.91 3.88 14.55
N ALA A 174 3.07 4.12 13.91
CA ALA A 174 3.72 3.13 13.06
C ALA A 174 4.07 1.87 13.84
N THR A 175 4.75 2.01 14.98
CA THR A 175 5.11 0.89 15.86
C THR A 175 3.88 0.10 16.29
N THR A 176 2.81 0.79 16.69
CA THR A 176 1.53 0.16 17.09
C THR A 176 0.88 -0.58 15.91
N GLY A 177 0.77 0.06 14.75
CA GLY A 177 0.11 -0.51 13.58
C GLY A 177 0.80 -1.78 13.07
N TYR A 178 2.12 -1.76 12.96
CA TYR A 178 2.88 -2.95 12.55
C TYR A 178 2.84 -4.05 13.60
N LYS A 179 2.90 -3.72 14.90
CA LYS A 179 2.76 -4.69 15.98
C LYS A 179 1.41 -5.40 15.96
N GLU A 180 0.31 -4.70 15.70
CA GLU A 180 -1.03 -5.31 15.55
C GLU A 180 -1.15 -6.22 14.31
N LEU A 181 -0.32 -5.97 13.30
CA LEU A 181 -0.18 -6.85 12.14
C LEU A 181 0.75 -8.04 12.41
N GLY A 182 1.41 -8.11 13.59
CA GLY A 182 2.37 -9.16 13.93
C GLY A 182 3.72 -8.97 13.22
N ILE A 183 4.10 -7.73 12.91
CA ILE A 183 5.35 -7.39 12.22
C ILE A 183 6.21 -6.54 13.15
N ASP A 184 7.37 -7.06 13.55
CA ASP A 184 8.38 -6.27 14.26
C ASP A 184 9.14 -5.38 13.28
N THR A 185 9.35 -4.12 13.66
CA THR A 185 9.92 -3.12 12.75
C THR A 185 11.12 -2.37 13.34
N VAL A 186 11.95 -1.87 12.43
CA VAL A 186 12.94 -0.83 12.70
C VAL A 186 12.53 0.42 11.91
N ILE A 187 12.50 1.56 12.57
CA ILE A 187 12.20 2.85 11.98
C ILE A 187 13.50 3.64 11.89
N GLU A 188 14.07 3.70 10.71
CA GLU A 188 15.22 4.57 10.45
C GLU A 188 14.72 5.98 10.17
N TRP A 189 15.36 7.00 10.79
CA TRP A 189 14.93 8.38 10.65
C TRP A 189 16.09 9.37 10.59
N ASN A 190 15.82 10.50 9.97
CA ASN A 190 16.76 11.61 9.80
C ASN A 190 15.98 12.93 9.68
N ASN A 191 16.71 14.01 9.44
CA ASN A 191 16.17 15.33 9.16
C ASN A 191 16.76 15.92 7.86
N ARG A 192 15.91 16.38 6.94
CA ARG A 192 16.32 16.93 5.66
C ARG A 192 17.20 18.18 5.81
N LYS A 193 16.92 19.04 6.80
CA LYS A 193 17.72 20.25 7.09
C LYS A 193 19.10 19.86 7.59
N LEU A 194 19.17 18.87 8.52
CA LEU A 194 20.44 18.35 9.00
C LEU A 194 21.28 17.82 7.86
N LEU A 195 20.73 16.91 7.04
CA LEU A 195 21.46 16.33 5.91
C LEU A 195 21.94 17.39 4.91
N SER A 196 21.08 18.33 4.54
CA SER A 196 21.46 19.43 3.66
C SER A 196 22.54 20.32 4.26
N GLY A 197 22.43 20.60 5.56
CA GLY A 197 23.42 21.38 6.32
C GLY A 197 24.77 20.67 6.39
N LEU A 198 24.82 19.36 6.65
CA LEU A 198 26.05 18.57 6.64
C LEU A 198 26.73 18.58 5.27
N ILE A 199 25.97 18.47 4.19
CA ILE A 199 26.49 18.53 2.83
C ILE A 199 27.11 19.90 2.55
N SER A 200 26.40 21.00 2.91
CA SER A 200 26.90 22.37 2.73
C SER A 200 28.14 22.64 3.59
N GLU A 201 28.22 22.11 4.81
CA GLU A 201 29.36 22.24 5.72
C GLU A 201 30.64 21.56 5.18
N CYS A 202 30.46 20.62 4.25
CA CYS A 202 31.59 20.02 3.53
C CYS A 202 32.08 20.88 2.34
N GLY A 203 31.54 22.08 2.16
CA GLY A 203 31.91 22.96 1.05
C GLY A 203 31.29 22.59 -0.31
N ILE A 204 30.25 21.77 -0.30
CA ILE A 204 29.48 21.43 -1.50
C ILE A 204 28.52 22.59 -1.82
N LEU A 205 28.47 22.99 -3.10
CA LEU A 205 27.65 24.10 -3.55
C LEU A 205 26.15 23.81 -3.35
N GLU A 206 25.38 24.83 -3.00
CA GLU A 206 23.93 24.71 -2.77
C GLU A 206 23.19 24.15 -3.99
N SER A 207 23.63 24.50 -5.21
CA SER A 207 23.10 23.96 -6.47
C SER A 207 23.23 22.43 -6.59
N ASP A 208 24.21 21.83 -5.91
CA ASP A 208 24.53 20.40 -6.02
C ASP A 208 23.97 19.57 -4.84
N VAL A 209 23.53 20.23 -3.75
CA VAL A 209 23.01 19.56 -2.56
C VAL A 209 21.89 18.57 -2.90
N SER A 210 20.91 18.96 -3.70
CA SER A 210 19.80 18.07 -4.09
C SER A 210 20.29 16.84 -4.88
N ARG A 211 21.27 17.00 -5.76
CA ARG A 211 21.85 15.88 -6.54
C ARG A 211 22.64 14.95 -5.65
N VAL A 212 23.41 15.47 -4.70
CA VAL A 212 24.13 14.66 -3.71
C VAL A 212 23.17 13.87 -2.85
N ILE A 213 22.07 14.49 -2.38
CA ILE A 213 21.03 13.79 -1.60
C ILE A 213 20.38 12.66 -2.40
N LEU A 214 20.09 12.84 -3.70
CA LEU A 214 19.55 11.80 -4.56
C LEU A 214 20.49 10.59 -4.71
N SER A 215 21.80 10.82 -4.70
CA SER A 215 22.79 9.74 -4.73
C SER A 215 22.97 9.10 -3.36
N VAL A 216 22.97 9.88 -2.28
CA VAL A 216 23.02 9.39 -0.90
C VAL A 216 21.81 8.51 -0.56
N ASP A 217 20.63 8.79 -1.12
CA ASP A 217 19.41 7.93 -1.01
C ASP A 217 19.67 6.47 -1.47
N LYS A 218 20.67 6.27 -2.29
CA LYS A 218 21.07 4.94 -2.76
C LYS A 218 22.21 4.32 -1.97
N LEU A 219 22.78 5.01 -0.97
CA LEU A 219 23.97 4.60 -0.24
C LEU A 219 23.88 3.16 0.30
N ALA A 220 22.74 2.80 0.89
CA ALA A 220 22.51 1.45 1.39
C ALA A 220 22.52 0.36 0.29
N LYS A 221 22.30 0.73 -0.98
CA LYS A 221 22.20 -0.19 -2.13
C LYS A 221 23.50 -0.30 -2.91
N ILE A 222 24.18 0.83 -3.14
CA ILE A 222 25.36 0.91 -4.01
C ILE A 222 26.67 1.13 -3.27
N GLY A 223 26.59 1.37 -1.95
CA GLY A 223 27.75 1.67 -1.10
C GLY A 223 28.38 3.04 -1.37
N GLU A 224 29.37 3.41 -0.57
CA GLU A 224 30.09 4.68 -0.68
C GLU A 224 30.74 4.87 -2.05
N SER A 225 31.38 3.82 -2.57
CA SER A 225 32.03 3.87 -3.90
C SER A 225 31.02 4.14 -5.03
N GLY A 226 29.83 3.54 -4.95
CA GLY A 226 28.76 3.77 -5.92
C GLY A 226 28.22 5.20 -5.88
N VAL A 227 28.04 5.76 -4.66
CA VAL A 227 27.63 7.16 -4.51
C VAL A 227 28.66 8.12 -5.09
N ARG A 228 29.95 7.88 -4.79
CA ARG A 228 31.07 8.71 -5.34
C ARG A 228 31.09 8.70 -6.87
N GLU A 229 30.85 7.55 -7.48
CA GLU A 229 30.82 7.44 -8.96
C GLU A 229 29.60 8.17 -9.54
N GLU A 230 28.42 8.08 -8.94
CA GLU A 230 27.22 8.79 -9.41
C GLU A 230 27.34 10.33 -9.37
N ILE A 231 28.08 10.88 -8.38
CA ILE A 231 28.27 12.33 -8.24
C ILE A 231 29.58 12.84 -8.82
N LYS A 232 30.33 11.97 -9.49
CA LYS A 232 31.64 12.33 -10.09
C LYS A 232 31.56 13.52 -11.05
N GLU A 233 30.48 13.60 -11.82
CA GLU A 233 30.23 14.72 -12.75
C GLU A 233 30.08 16.08 -12.07
N LEU A 234 29.82 16.12 -10.76
CA LEU A 234 29.71 17.36 -9.98
C LEU A 234 31.06 17.97 -9.65
N ASN A 235 32.18 17.28 -9.97
CA ASN A 235 33.55 17.73 -9.66
C ASN A 235 33.75 18.12 -8.18
N ILE A 236 33.06 17.42 -7.26
CA ILE A 236 33.21 17.64 -5.82
C ILE A 236 34.57 17.10 -5.37
N ASN A 237 35.28 17.90 -4.56
CA ASN A 237 36.58 17.48 -4.01
C ASN A 237 36.42 16.22 -3.16
N ASN A 238 37.39 15.29 -3.28
CA ASN A 238 37.39 14.04 -2.50
C ASN A 238 37.43 14.32 -1.00
N ASP A 239 38.18 15.33 -0.54
CA ASP A 239 38.24 15.72 0.88
C ASP A 239 36.86 16.11 1.43
N SER A 240 36.04 16.80 0.61
CA SER A 240 34.65 17.14 0.94
C SER A 240 33.77 15.90 1.09
N LEU A 241 33.96 14.90 0.20
CA LEU A 241 33.23 13.63 0.28
C LEU A 241 33.70 12.79 1.47
N ASP A 242 35.02 12.72 1.72
CA ASP A 242 35.56 12.00 2.89
C ASP A 242 35.03 12.58 4.19
N LYS A 243 34.95 13.91 4.28
CA LYS A 243 34.37 14.63 5.41
C LYS A 243 32.89 14.32 5.57
N LEU A 244 32.12 14.32 4.47
CA LEU A 244 30.70 13.98 4.49
C LEU A 244 30.46 12.55 4.98
N PHE A 245 31.18 11.57 4.41
CA PHE A 245 31.04 10.18 4.85
C PHE A 245 31.54 9.94 6.27
N SER A 246 32.47 10.75 6.80
CA SER A 246 32.83 10.70 8.20
C SER A 246 31.67 11.15 9.10
N TYR A 247 30.93 12.19 8.73
CA TYR A 247 29.75 12.65 9.48
C TYR A 247 28.60 11.62 9.48
N PHE A 248 28.47 10.82 8.43
CA PHE A 248 27.47 9.74 8.37
C PHE A 248 27.71 8.60 9.36
N LYS A 249 28.86 8.57 10.01
CA LYS A 249 29.23 7.58 11.03
C LYS A 249 28.97 8.07 12.47
N LEU A 250 28.66 9.36 12.63
CA LEU A 250 28.48 9.99 13.92
C LEU A 250 27.06 9.76 14.46
N ASP A 251 26.95 9.59 15.78
CA ASP A 251 25.67 9.61 16.46
C ASP A 251 25.18 11.06 16.72
N ILE A 252 23.96 11.19 17.28
CA ILE A 252 23.33 12.49 17.54
C ILE A 252 24.19 13.34 18.50
N LYS A 253 24.79 12.71 19.53
CA LYS A 253 25.62 13.42 20.54
C LYS A 253 26.90 13.92 19.90
N GLU A 254 27.55 13.08 19.10
CA GLU A 254 28.77 13.43 18.40
C GLU A 254 28.52 14.55 17.39
N LEU A 255 27.42 14.48 16.63
CA LEU A 255 27.02 15.56 15.73
C LEU A 255 26.75 16.87 16.49
N SER A 256 26.05 16.80 17.62
CA SER A 256 25.76 17.98 18.45
C SER A 256 27.03 18.65 18.94
N LEU A 257 28.01 17.87 19.44
CA LEU A 257 29.31 18.39 19.89
C LEU A 257 30.13 18.98 18.74
N ASN A 258 30.19 18.31 17.62
CA ASN A 258 30.96 18.78 16.44
C ASN A 258 30.46 20.12 15.89
N PHE A 259 29.15 20.37 16.01
CA PHE A 259 28.49 21.53 15.38
C PHE A 259 27.85 22.50 16.37
N GLU A 260 28.24 22.44 17.66
CA GLU A 260 27.73 23.32 18.70
C GLU A 260 27.84 24.81 18.34
N ASN A 261 28.94 25.19 17.68
CA ASN A 261 29.25 26.59 17.30
C ASN A 261 29.16 26.82 15.79
N THR A 262 28.36 26.01 15.07
CA THR A 262 28.21 26.19 13.61
C THR A 262 27.51 27.51 13.26
N ASN A 263 28.01 28.19 12.22
CA ASN A 263 27.36 29.35 11.63
C ASN A 263 26.35 28.97 10.54
N ASN A 264 26.24 27.69 10.18
CA ASN A 264 25.28 27.19 9.22
C ASN A 264 23.90 27.09 9.87
N SER A 265 23.04 28.07 9.56
CA SER A 265 21.69 28.15 10.14
C SER A 265 20.83 26.91 9.87
N LEU A 266 20.95 26.32 8.66
CA LEU A 266 20.20 25.14 8.27
C LEU A 266 20.63 23.90 9.06
N LEU A 267 21.96 23.74 9.26
CA LEU A 267 22.53 22.68 10.06
C LEU A 267 22.10 22.81 11.53
N LYS A 268 22.17 24.02 12.08
CA LYS A 268 21.76 24.32 13.43
C LYS A 268 20.28 23.99 13.68
N GLU A 269 19.39 24.49 12.82
CA GLU A 269 17.95 24.20 12.89
C GLU A 269 17.68 22.69 12.76
N GLY A 270 18.36 22.00 11.83
CA GLY A 270 18.24 20.55 11.67
C GLY A 270 18.67 19.76 12.89
N LEU A 271 19.76 20.17 13.57
CA LEU A 271 20.22 19.58 14.82
C LEU A 271 19.24 19.80 15.98
N GLU A 272 18.72 21.02 16.12
CA GLU A 272 17.72 21.35 17.15
C GLU A 272 16.47 20.47 16.98
N GLU A 273 15.99 20.30 15.76
CA GLU A 273 14.85 19.42 15.46
C GLU A 273 15.15 17.94 15.75
N VAL A 274 16.36 17.47 15.44
CA VAL A 274 16.80 16.10 15.73
C VAL A 274 16.89 15.86 17.24
N LEU A 275 17.48 16.77 17.99
CA LEU A 275 17.58 16.68 19.44
C LEU A 275 16.21 16.68 20.12
N GLU A 276 15.29 17.55 19.66
CA GLU A 276 13.92 17.61 20.17
C GLU A 276 13.20 16.28 19.95
N LEU A 277 13.22 15.74 18.72
CA LEU A 277 12.57 14.47 18.40
C LEU A 277 13.21 13.31 19.17
N ASN A 278 14.54 13.23 19.22
CA ASN A 278 15.25 12.18 19.96
C ASN A 278 14.85 12.14 21.43
N ASN A 279 14.70 13.31 22.07
CA ASN A 279 14.24 13.39 23.46
C ASN A 279 12.83 12.82 23.65
N TYR A 280 11.90 13.02 22.68
CA TYR A 280 10.60 12.37 22.71
C TYR A 280 10.73 10.85 22.59
N LEU A 281 11.50 10.36 21.60
CA LEU A 281 11.67 8.93 21.34
C LEU A 281 12.28 8.19 22.53
N GLU A 282 13.30 8.77 23.17
CA GLU A 282 13.94 8.22 24.38
C GLU A 282 12.95 8.15 25.56
N LYS A 283 12.22 9.23 25.85
CA LYS A 283 11.25 9.28 26.94
C LYS A 283 10.05 8.35 26.75
N LEU A 284 9.69 8.08 25.49
CA LEU A 284 8.63 7.15 25.10
C LEU A 284 9.13 5.71 25.00
N ASN A 285 10.42 5.44 25.22
CA ASN A 285 11.06 4.12 25.09
C ASN A 285 10.86 3.48 23.72
N LEU A 286 10.87 4.27 22.64
CA LEU A 286 10.79 3.81 21.28
C LEU A 286 12.16 3.30 20.78
N THR A 287 12.57 2.15 21.30
CA THR A 287 13.89 1.55 21.03
C THR A 287 14.05 1.02 19.60
N ASN A 288 12.98 0.93 18.84
CA ASN A 288 12.99 0.53 17.44
C ASN A 288 13.19 1.72 16.47
N CYS A 289 13.30 2.95 16.98
CA CYS A 289 13.61 4.13 16.17
C CYS A 289 15.11 4.37 16.18
N VAL A 290 15.75 4.33 15.02
CA VAL A 290 17.21 4.45 14.84
C VAL A 290 17.53 5.69 14.02
N PHE A 291 18.31 6.59 14.59
CA PHE A 291 18.82 7.74 13.85
C PHE A 291 19.84 7.29 12.80
N THR A 292 19.64 7.70 11.55
CA THR A 292 20.46 7.31 10.41
C THR A 292 20.82 8.57 9.62
N PRO A 293 21.98 9.22 9.89
CA PRO A 293 22.31 10.56 9.38
C PRO A 293 22.39 10.67 7.86
N TYR A 294 22.52 9.54 7.18
CA TYR A 294 22.51 9.48 5.70
C TYR A 294 21.15 9.06 5.12
N LEU A 295 20.15 8.75 5.95
CA LEU A 295 18.83 8.47 5.41
C LEU A 295 18.35 9.67 4.62
N ALA A 296 18.06 9.44 3.36
CA ALA A 296 17.53 10.41 2.43
C ALA A 296 16.23 9.90 1.82
N ARG A 297 15.45 10.79 1.28
CA ARG A 297 14.27 10.48 0.47
C ARG A 297 14.42 11.23 -0.84
N GLY A 298 14.34 10.52 -1.95
CA GLY A 298 14.48 11.07 -3.31
C GLY A 298 13.40 12.07 -3.73
N LEU A 299 12.52 12.49 -2.81
CA LEU A 299 11.47 13.46 -3.06
C LEU A 299 11.85 14.81 -2.45
N GLU A 300 11.85 15.85 -3.26
CA GLU A 300 12.14 17.23 -2.83
C GLU A 300 11.03 17.86 -1.97
N ILE A 301 9.94 17.14 -1.76
CA ILE A 301 8.78 17.62 -1.00
C ILE A 301 9.06 17.75 0.50
N TYR A 302 10.01 16.97 1.03
CA TYR A 302 10.29 16.94 2.45
C TYR A 302 11.08 18.15 2.94
N THR A 303 10.63 18.72 4.05
CA THR A 303 11.14 19.97 4.61
C THR A 303 11.78 19.81 6.00
N GLY A 304 11.64 18.67 6.63
CA GLY A 304 12.11 18.41 7.99
C GLY A 304 12.40 16.93 8.22
N VAL A 305 11.87 16.37 9.31
CA VAL A 305 12.04 14.95 9.66
C VAL A 305 11.49 14.04 8.58
N ILE A 306 12.23 12.97 8.30
CA ILE A 306 11.87 11.88 7.40
C ILE A 306 12.15 10.54 8.07
N TRP A 307 11.39 9.50 7.70
CA TRP A 307 11.65 8.15 8.19
C TRP A 307 11.23 7.08 7.17
N GLU A 308 11.84 5.92 7.32
CA GLU A 308 11.46 4.68 6.63
C GLU A 308 11.29 3.55 7.65
N VAL A 309 10.30 2.71 7.42
CA VAL A 309 10.00 1.56 8.26
C VAL A 309 10.44 0.30 7.55
N PHE A 310 11.26 -0.51 8.22
CA PHE A 310 11.77 -1.77 7.70
C PHE A 310 11.30 -2.94 8.56
N ASP A 311 11.09 -4.08 7.93
CA ASP A 311 10.87 -5.34 8.61
C ASP A 311 12.14 -5.75 9.36
N LYS A 312 12.06 -5.94 10.68
CA LYS A 312 13.20 -6.29 11.53
C LYS A 312 13.80 -7.65 11.14
N GLU A 313 12.98 -8.57 10.65
CA GLU A 313 13.42 -9.89 10.18
C GLU A 313 13.98 -9.85 8.74
N LYS A 314 13.92 -8.70 8.07
CA LYS A 314 14.45 -8.50 6.72
C LYS A 314 13.86 -9.46 5.67
N ARG A 315 12.61 -9.90 5.85
CA ARG A 315 11.86 -10.71 4.85
C ARG A 315 11.71 -9.97 3.53
N LEU A 316 11.65 -8.63 3.59
CA LEU A 316 11.79 -7.74 2.44
C LEU A 316 12.96 -6.78 2.66
N THR A 317 13.68 -6.48 1.59
CA THR A 317 14.82 -5.55 1.60
C THR A 317 14.41 -4.08 1.40
N SER A 318 13.18 -3.85 0.94
CA SER A 318 12.61 -2.51 0.76
C SER A 318 11.84 -2.07 2.01
N SER A 319 11.73 -0.76 2.21
CA SER A 319 10.88 -0.20 3.26
C SER A 319 9.41 -0.63 3.04
N ILE A 320 8.73 -0.92 4.15
CA ILE A 320 7.32 -1.33 4.21
C ILE A 320 6.38 -0.17 4.57
N GLY A 321 6.95 0.96 4.93
CA GLY A 321 6.27 2.23 5.17
C GLY A 321 7.28 3.36 5.20
N ALA A 322 6.79 4.58 5.04
CA ALA A 322 7.65 5.74 5.04
C ALA A 322 6.86 7.02 5.30
N GLY A 323 7.50 8.05 5.83
CA GLY A 323 6.86 9.32 6.11
C GLY A 323 7.83 10.48 6.21
N GLY A 324 7.27 11.63 6.52
CA GLY A 324 8.05 12.83 6.77
C GLY A 324 7.22 14.12 6.70
N ARG A 325 7.86 15.23 7.07
CA ARG A 325 7.30 16.58 7.06
C ARG A 325 7.42 17.22 5.68
N TYR A 326 6.32 17.83 5.21
CA TYR A 326 6.23 18.43 3.88
C TYR A 326 5.48 19.80 3.87
N ASP A 327 5.93 20.74 4.63
CA ASP A 327 5.25 22.01 4.94
C ASP A 327 4.97 22.89 3.72
N LYS A 328 5.68 22.71 2.60
CA LYS A 328 5.61 23.62 1.44
C LYS A 328 4.43 23.34 0.50
N ILE A 329 3.92 22.11 0.40
CA ILE A 329 2.94 21.74 -0.64
C ILE A 329 1.62 22.50 -0.42
N ILE A 330 1.04 22.37 0.79
CA ILE A 330 -0.23 23.04 1.13
C ILE A 330 -0.05 24.54 1.15
N THR A 331 1.04 25.01 1.77
CA THR A 331 1.41 26.44 1.80
C THR A 331 1.44 27.04 0.40
N ASN A 332 2.09 26.38 -0.55
CA ASN A 332 2.18 26.87 -1.94
C ASN A 332 0.84 26.79 -2.68
N PHE A 333 -0.02 25.83 -2.39
CA PHE A 333 -1.33 25.72 -3.02
C PHE A 333 -2.29 26.81 -2.54
N ILE A 334 -2.26 27.14 -1.24
CA ILE A 334 -3.12 28.18 -0.67
C ILE A 334 -2.56 29.56 -1.01
N ASN A 335 -1.25 29.76 -0.86
CA ASN A 335 -0.51 30.97 -1.21
C ASN A 335 -1.12 32.28 -0.67
N ASP A 336 -1.53 32.27 0.60
CA ASP A 336 -2.16 33.39 1.30
C ASP A 336 -1.21 34.12 2.28
N GLY A 337 0.07 33.74 2.28
CA GLY A 337 1.10 34.27 3.18
C GLY A 337 1.22 33.54 4.52
N ASN A 338 0.34 32.60 4.82
CA ASN A 338 0.41 31.78 6.02
C ASN A 338 1.19 30.47 5.77
N SER A 339 1.72 29.88 6.85
CA SER A 339 2.36 28.57 6.80
C SER A 339 1.35 27.49 7.21
N TYR A 340 1.33 26.40 6.46
CA TYR A 340 0.50 25.24 6.69
C TYR A 340 1.37 24.00 6.90
N PRO A 341 1.98 23.84 8.10
CA PRO A 341 2.84 22.70 8.37
C PRO A 341 2.08 21.41 8.21
N ALA A 342 2.68 20.46 7.50
CA ALA A 342 2.07 19.18 7.20
C ALA A 342 3.08 18.05 7.31
N ILE A 343 2.57 16.92 7.79
CA ILE A 343 3.35 15.70 7.99
C ILE A 343 2.46 14.50 7.68
N GLY A 344 3.03 13.45 7.14
CA GLY A 344 2.30 12.23 6.85
C GLY A 344 3.19 11.02 6.68
N MET A 345 2.55 9.86 6.72
CA MET A 345 3.18 8.59 6.38
C MET A 345 2.26 7.69 5.60
N THR A 346 2.86 6.74 4.90
CA THR A 346 2.18 5.65 4.22
C THR A 346 2.57 4.30 4.82
N PHE A 347 1.59 3.43 5.01
CA PHE A 347 1.80 2.01 5.22
C PHE A 347 1.62 1.29 3.88
N GLY A 348 2.64 0.56 3.47
CA GLY A 348 2.63 -0.15 2.19
C GLY A 348 1.78 -1.41 2.25
N LEU A 349 0.53 -1.38 1.78
CA LEU A 349 -0.34 -2.56 1.81
C LEU A 349 0.27 -3.77 1.09
N ALA A 350 0.89 -3.55 -0.08
CA ALA A 350 1.50 -4.63 -0.85
C ALA A 350 2.67 -5.31 -0.11
N PRO A 351 3.71 -4.60 0.38
CA PRO A 351 4.77 -5.25 1.14
C PRO A 351 4.29 -5.87 2.46
N ILE A 352 3.33 -5.27 3.17
CA ILE A 352 2.72 -5.86 4.36
C ILE A 352 2.04 -7.19 4.01
N TYR A 353 1.24 -7.19 2.94
CA TYR A 353 0.58 -8.40 2.43
C TYR A 353 1.60 -9.50 2.10
N GLU A 354 2.69 -9.18 1.40
CA GLU A 354 3.73 -10.15 1.06
C GLU A 354 4.35 -10.78 2.32
N ILE A 355 4.69 -9.98 3.33
CA ILE A 355 5.24 -10.47 4.60
C ILE A 355 4.26 -11.44 5.29
N LEU A 356 3.00 -11.05 5.40
CA LEU A 356 1.99 -11.87 6.07
C LEU A 356 1.67 -13.14 5.27
N ASN A 357 1.73 -13.07 3.94
CA ASN A 357 1.48 -14.22 3.07
C ASN A 357 2.64 -15.23 3.05
N MET A 358 3.87 -14.83 3.40
CA MET A 358 5.00 -15.76 3.59
C MET A 358 4.78 -16.72 4.78
N ASN A 359 4.04 -16.30 5.80
CA ASN A 359 3.74 -17.07 6.99
C ASN A 359 2.52 -17.99 6.81
N LYS A 360 2.41 -18.69 5.69
CA LYS A 360 1.25 -19.49 5.23
C LYS A 360 0.89 -20.72 6.09
N GLU A 361 0.98 -20.68 7.39
CA GLU A 361 0.51 -21.81 8.21
C GLU A 361 -1.00 -21.81 8.52
N LYS A 362 -1.74 -20.76 8.18
CA LYS A 362 -3.20 -20.73 8.39
C LYS A 362 -3.94 -20.55 7.08
N GLU A 363 -4.34 -21.66 6.48
CA GLU A 363 -5.40 -21.65 5.47
C GLU A 363 -6.72 -21.26 6.15
N VAL A 364 -7.03 -19.97 6.10
CA VAL A 364 -8.27 -19.43 6.66
C VAL A 364 -9.44 -19.89 5.79
N SER A 365 -10.40 -20.58 6.39
CA SER A 365 -11.67 -20.85 5.74
C SER A 365 -12.42 -19.55 5.46
N LEU A 366 -13.05 -19.49 4.29
CA LEU A 366 -13.95 -18.37 3.93
C LEU A 366 -15.30 -18.47 4.63
N TYR A 367 -15.65 -19.65 5.16
CA TYR A 367 -16.92 -20.00 5.77
C TYR A 367 -16.70 -20.72 7.09
N ASP A 368 -17.60 -20.51 8.03
CA ASP A 368 -17.59 -21.19 9.32
C ASP A 368 -18.33 -22.52 9.22
N LEU A 369 -19.40 -22.58 8.40
CA LEU A 369 -20.27 -23.73 8.25
C LEU A 369 -20.73 -23.90 6.80
N LEU A 370 -20.75 -25.14 6.32
CA LEU A 370 -21.47 -25.57 5.13
C LEU A 370 -22.74 -26.33 5.52
N ILE A 371 -23.91 -25.92 5.02
CA ILE A 371 -25.16 -26.67 5.15
C ILE A 371 -25.47 -27.34 3.82
N ILE A 372 -25.76 -28.66 3.87
CA ILE A 372 -26.11 -29.46 2.70
C ILE A 372 -27.59 -29.87 2.82
N PRO A 373 -28.52 -29.27 2.09
CA PRO A 373 -29.92 -29.68 2.10
C PRO A 373 -30.12 -30.97 1.32
N MET A 374 -30.95 -31.87 1.90
CA MET A 374 -31.45 -33.09 1.26
C MET A 374 -32.97 -32.98 1.13
N ASN A 375 -33.45 -32.23 0.14
CA ASN A 375 -34.85 -31.89 -0.12
C ASN A 375 -35.51 -30.99 0.96
N THR A 376 -34.73 -30.28 1.76
CA THR A 376 -35.17 -29.43 2.88
C THR A 376 -34.75 -27.99 2.70
N ASN A 377 -35.01 -27.43 1.50
CA ASN A 377 -34.47 -26.13 1.10
C ASN A 377 -34.99 -24.96 1.99
N ILE A 378 -36.26 -25.00 2.37
CA ILE A 378 -36.88 -23.91 3.16
C ILE A 378 -36.36 -23.93 4.59
N GLU A 379 -36.34 -25.10 5.22
CA GLU A 379 -35.84 -25.31 6.59
C GLU A 379 -34.34 -24.96 6.67
N THR A 380 -33.58 -25.37 5.67
CA THR A 380 -32.16 -25.03 5.54
C THR A 380 -31.93 -23.55 5.41
N LEU A 381 -32.71 -22.85 4.59
CA LEU A 381 -32.63 -21.40 4.45
C LEU A 381 -32.96 -20.71 5.77
N SER A 382 -34.03 -21.16 6.47
CA SER A 382 -34.42 -20.62 7.76
C SER A 382 -33.32 -20.77 8.82
N LEU A 383 -32.71 -21.96 8.92
CA LEU A 383 -31.60 -22.21 9.85
C LEU A 383 -30.37 -21.36 9.50
N ALA A 384 -30.02 -21.31 8.23
CA ALA A 384 -28.89 -20.52 7.77
C ALA A 384 -29.06 -19.03 8.10
N GLU A 385 -30.27 -18.49 7.95
CA GLU A 385 -30.55 -17.09 8.28
C GLU A 385 -30.45 -16.80 9.78
N LYS A 386 -30.96 -17.70 10.63
CA LYS A 386 -30.78 -17.61 12.08
C LYS A 386 -29.30 -17.58 12.48
N LEU A 387 -28.46 -18.42 11.85
CA LEU A 387 -27.04 -18.48 12.12
C LEU A 387 -26.32 -17.22 11.57
N ARG A 388 -26.67 -16.74 10.36
CA ARG A 388 -26.10 -15.52 9.78
C ARG A 388 -26.40 -14.29 10.63
N SER A 389 -27.61 -14.19 11.18
CA SER A 389 -28.00 -13.12 12.11
C SER A 389 -27.17 -13.12 13.40
N ASN A 390 -26.49 -14.22 13.70
CA ASN A 390 -25.52 -14.36 14.79
C ASN A 390 -24.05 -14.33 14.33
N ASN A 391 -23.77 -13.69 13.19
CA ASN A 391 -22.44 -13.51 12.62
C ASN A 391 -21.69 -14.82 12.30
N ILE A 392 -22.39 -15.91 11.95
CA ILE A 392 -21.82 -17.13 11.41
C ILE A 392 -21.82 -17.06 9.88
N LYS A 393 -20.68 -17.29 9.25
CA LYS A 393 -20.55 -17.33 7.78
C LYS A 393 -21.02 -18.67 7.24
N VAL A 394 -22.28 -18.73 6.86
CA VAL A 394 -22.93 -19.97 6.39
C VAL A 394 -23.01 -20.00 4.88
N LEU A 395 -22.44 -21.05 4.29
CA LEU A 395 -22.65 -21.42 2.89
C LEU A 395 -23.71 -22.53 2.81
N ILE A 396 -24.59 -22.46 1.82
CA ILE A 396 -25.55 -23.54 1.48
C ILE A 396 -25.13 -24.14 0.15
N GLU A 397 -24.93 -25.44 0.10
CA GLU A 397 -24.65 -26.17 -1.14
C GLU A 397 -25.95 -26.55 -1.85
N MET A 398 -26.12 -26.09 -3.09
CA MET A 398 -27.40 -26.24 -3.79
C MET A 398 -27.38 -27.23 -4.98
N LYS A 399 -26.23 -27.75 -5.38
CA LYS A 399 -26.13 -28.41 -6.69
C LYS A 399 -25.33 -29.71 -6.75
N LYS A 400 -24.62 -30.10 -5.69
CA LYS A 400 -23.71 -31.24 -5.72
C LYS A 400 -24.28 -32.47 -4.98
N LYS A 401 -23.85 -33.66 -5.40
CA LYS A 401 -24.08 -34.88 -4.60
C LYS A 401 -23.30 -34.80 -3.28
N LEU A 402 -23.85 -35.34 -2.22
CA LEU A 402 -23.31 -35.28 -0.85
C LEU A 402 -21.78 -35.48 -0.77
N ASN A 403 -21.27 -36.59 -1.34
CA ASN A 403 -19.81 -36.86 -1.31
C ASN A 403 -18.98 -35.76 -1.98
N LYS A 404 -19.47 -35.19 -3.10
CA LYS A 404 -18.78 -34.09 -3.77
C LYS A 404 -18.82 -32.79 -2.97
N SER A 405 -19.87 -32.58 -2.20
CA SER A 405 -19.98 -31.40 -1.30
C SER A 405 -19.04 -31.55 -0.12
N LEU A 406 -18.91 -32.75 0.47
CA LEU A 406 -17.93 -33.00 1.52
C LEU A 406 -16.49 -32.88 1.05
N ASP A 407 -16.16 -33.40 -0.14
CA ASP A 407 -14.84 -33.27 -0.73
C ASP A 407 -14.52 -31.78 -1.04
N TRP A 408 -15.54 -31.03 -1.46
CA TRP A 408 -15.38 -29.61 -1.72
C TRP A 408 -15.18 -28.81 -0.42
N ALA A 409 -15.94 -29.12 0.64
CA ALA A 409 -15.76 -28.53 1.96
C ALA A 409 -14.33 -28.75 2.48
N ASN A 410 -13.82 -29.97 2.35
CA ASN A 410 -12.46 -30.31 2.76
C ASN A 410 -11.40 -29.51 1.97
N ARG A 411 -11.52 -29.46 0.63
CA ARG A 411 -10.60 -28.67 -0.23
C ARG A 411 -10.62 -27.17 0.04
N ASN A 412 -11.72 -26.65 0.57
CA ASN A 412 -11.87 -25.24 0.92
C ASN A 412 -11.68 -24.97 2.42
N ASN A 413 -11.20 -25.96 3.17
CA ASN A 413 -10.93 -25.86 4.60
C ASN A 413 -12.12 -25.38 5.43
N ILE A 414 -13.35 -25.73 5.01
CA ILE A 414 -14.55 -25.39 5.78
C ILE A 414 -14.55 -26.26 7.04
N PRO A 415 -14.52 -25.67 8.24
CA PRO A 415 -14.29 -26.43 9.46
C PRO A 415 -15.48 -27.32 9.84
N TYR A 416 -16.70 -26.91 9.52
CA TYR A 416 -17.90 -27.61 9.93
C TYR A 416 -18.86 -27.81 8.76
N VAL A 417 -19.51 -29.00 8.75
CA VAL A 417 -20.55 -29.35 7.78
C VAL A 417 -21.74 -29.97 8.52
N ILE A 418 -22.95 -29.54 8.14
CA ILE A 418 -24.20 -30.12 8.60
C ILE A 418 -25.02 -30.56 7.38
N VAL A 419 -25.57 -31.75 7.44
CA VAL A 419 -26.51 -32.31 6.43
C VAL A 419 -27.90 -32.25 7.02
N ILE A 420 -28.84 -31.72 6.27
CA ILE A 420 -30.24 -31.55 6.72
C ILE A 420 -31.16 -32.23 5.72
N GLY A 421 -31.66 -33.37 6.12
CA GLY A 421 -32.68 -34.13 5.42
C GLY A 421 -34.03 -34.11 6.15
N GLU A 422 -35.00 -34.84 5.60
CA GLU A 422 -36.34 -34.92 6.19
C GLU A 422 -36.35 -35.54 7.61
N ASN A 423 -35.44 -36.48 7.91
CA ASN A 423 -35.33 -37.10 9.22
C ASN A 423 -34.82 -36.10 10.26
N GLU A 424 -33.77 -35.34 9.92
CA GLU A 424 -33.21 -34.32 10.79
C GLU A 424 -34.26 -33.25 11.13
N ILE A 425 -35.12 -32.88 10.17
CA ILE A 425 -36.24 -31.97 10.41
C ILE A 425 -37.30 -32.58 11.32
N LYS A 426 -37.69 -33.84 11.09
CA LYS A 426 -38.70 -34.53 11.94
C LYS A 426 -38.23 -34.71 13.38
N GLU A 427 -36.96 -35.05 13.59
CA GLU A 427 -36.37 -35.22 14.91
C GLU A 427 -35.91 -33.93 15.56
N ASN A 428 -35.91 -32.82 14.76
CA ASN A 428 -35.38 -31.53 15.16
C ASN A 428 -33.90 -31.61 15.63
N LYS A 429 -33.12 -32.53 15.09
CA LYS A 429 -31.72 -32.76 15.45
C LYS A 429 -30.89 -33.06 14.20
N ALA A 430 -29.65 -32.60 14.18
CA ALA A 430 -28.70 -32.95 13.14
C ALA A 430 -27.29 -33.09 13.69
N ASN A 431 -26.43 -33.80 12.94
CA ASN A 431 -25.03 -33.91 13.27
C ASN A 431 -24.21 -32.81 12.57
N ILE A 432 -23.47 -32.04 13.36
CA ILE A 432 -22.42 -31.15 12.87
C ILE A 432 -21.13 -31.97 12.80
N LYS A 433 -20.61 -32.15 11.60
CA LYS A 433 -19.33 -32.79 11.36
C LYS A 433 -18.18 -31.80 11.43
N ASN A 434 -17.26 -32.03 12.34
CA ASN A 434 -15.97 -31.33 12.33
C ASN A 434 -15.10 -31.94 11.22
N MET A 435 -14.79 -31.16 10.18
CA MET A 435 -14.05 -31.66 9.02
C MET A 435 -12.56 -31.94 9.31
N LYS A 436 -12.01 -31.36 10.37
CA LYS A 436 -10.62 -31.55 10.76
C LYS A 436 -10.41 -32.78 11.60
N THR A 437 -11.30 -33.03 12.57
CA THR A 437 -11.20 -34.18 13.49
C THR A 437 -12.00 -35.37 13.01
N GLY A 438 -13.00 -35.17 12.15
CA GLY A 438 -13.96 -36.18 11.72
C GLY A 438 -15.07 -36.47 12.74
N GLU A 439 -15.09 -35.77 13.87
CA GLU A 439 -16.07 -35.94 14.94
C GLU A 439 -17.46 -35.44 14.49
N ASN A 440 -18.51 -36.14 14.92
CA ASN A 440 -19.88 -35.71 14.72
C ASN A 440 -20.50 -35.31 16.05
N ILE A 441 -21.03 -34.11 16.14
CA ILE A 441 -21.67 -33.56 17.33
C ILE A 441 -23.15 -33.38 17.04
N LEU A 442 -24.00 -34.11 17.80
CA LEU A 442 -25.46 -34.00 17.68
C LEU A 442 -25.93 -32.71 18.31
N VAL A 443 -26.71 -31.90 17.58
CA VAL A 443 -27.27 -30.65 18.03
C VAL A 443 -28.77 -30.55 17.77
N ASN A 444 -29.48 -29.76 18.56
CA ASN A 444 -30.87 -29.42 18.33
C ASN A 444 -30.95 -28.24 17.33
N LEU A 445 -31.74 -28.37 16.25
CA LEU A 445 -31.83 -27.36 15.18
C LEU A 445 -32.52 -26.05 15.63
N ASP A 446 -33.35 -26.09 16.67
CA ASP A 446 -33.95 -24.89 17.24
C ASP A 446 -33.04 -24.17 18.24
N ASN A 447 -32.03 -24.88 18.76
CA ASN A 447 -31.08 -24.29 19.71
C ASN A 447 -29.87 -23.66 18.99
N ILE A 448 -30.08 -22.48 18.48
CA ILE A 448 -29.04 -21.73 17.72
C ILE A 448 -27.77 -21.51 18.55
N ASP A 449 -27.90 -21.24 19.86
CA ASP A 449 -26.75 -21.03 20.75
C ASP A 449 -25.89 -22.30 20.92
N GLU A 450 -26.50 -23.47 20.91
CA GLU A 450 -25.79 -24.74 20.93
C GLU A 450 -24.98 -24.95 19.67
N ILE A 451 -25.56 -24.68 18.49
CA ILE A 451 -24.89 -24.74 17.19
C ILE A 451 -23.72 -23.78 17.16
N ILE A 452 -23.92 -22.56 17.63
CA ILE A 452 -22.85 -21.53 17.65
C ILE A 452 -21.68 -21.95 18.54
N ARG A 453 -21.95 -22.55 19.73
CA ARG A 453 -20.89 -23.02 20.63
C ARG A 453 -20.06 -24.17 20.04
N VAL A 454 -20.62 -24.96 19.15
CA VAL A 454 -19.90 -26.04 18.45
C VAL A 454 -19.00 -25.45 17.34
N ILE A 455 -19.44 -24.37 16.70
CA ILE A 455 -18.75 -23.77 15.55
C ILE A 455 -17.66 -22.78 15.99
N LYS A 456 -17.86 -22.07 17.08
CA LYS A 456 -16.90 -21.10 17.68
C LYS A 456 -16.06 -21.74 18.77
#